data_7595d90683cdb3ec32b6a5e59d38c3bb
#
_entry.id   7595d90683cdb3ec32b6a5e59d38c3bb
#
_cell.length_a   1.000
_cell.length_b   1.000
_cell.length_c   1.000
_cell.angle_alpha   90.00
_cell.angle_beta   90.00
_cell.angle_gamma   90.00
#
_symmetry.space_group_name_H-M   'P 1'
#
loop_
_entity.id
_entity.type
_entity.pdbx_description
1 polymer ?
#
loop_
_entity_poly.entity_id
_entity_poly.type
_entity_poly.pdbx_seq_one_letter_code
_entity_poly.pdbx_strand_id
1 'polypeptide(L)'
;IQLVADISAQVERYAIRLEAADGLLLRKANRIKTIHSSLAIEGNKLTEGQVTDILDGKAVVAPAREIQEVKNAIAAYNLYPTLNPFAVKDLLRTHGVMMQGILDNPGHFRSGNVGVFEGERCIHLAPPPQNVPTLINDLFEWVKKAPDHILIRSCVFHYEVVFIHPFMDGNGRMGRMWPSLVLREMRP
;
A
#
# COMPACT_ATOMS: atom_id res chain seq x y z
N ILE A 1 21.62 4.96 12.43
CA ILE A 1 22.42 3.75 12.12
C ILE A 1 22.07 2.63 13.10
N GLN A 2 22.18 2.84 14.43
CA GLN A 2 21.92 1.80 15.43
C GLN A 2 20.51 1.18 15.29
N LEU A 3 19.46 2.01 15.19
CA LEU A 3 18.08 1.53 15.05
C LEU A 3 17.90 0.67 13.78
N VAL A 4 18.56 1.02 12.68
CA VAL A 4 18.50 0.23 11.43
C VAL A 4 19.14 -1.15 11.66
N ALA A 5 20.28 -1.21 12.31
CA ALA A 5 20.97 -2.47 12.66
C ALA A 5 20.11 -3.34 13.59
N ASP A 6 19.49 -2.74 14.61
CA ASP A 6 18.64 -3.45 15.57
C ASP A 6 17.40 -4.03 14.90
N ILE A 7 16.74 -3.27 14.01
CA ILE A 7 15.58 -3.75 13.24
C ILE A 7 16.00 -4.89 12.30
N SER A 8 17.10 -4.75 11.58
CA SER A 8 17.60 -5.79 10.67
C SER A 8 17.90 -7.09 11.42
N ALA A 9 18.57 -7.00 12.58
CA ALA A 9 18.85 -8.17 13.43
C ALA A 9 17.55 -8.84 13.95
N GLN A 10 16.52 -8.05 14.28
CA GLN A 10 15.21 -8.60 14.68
C GLN A 10 14.49 -9.29 13.52
N VAL A 11 14.52 -8.73 12.32
CA VAL A 11 13.94 -9.32 11.12
C VAL A 11 14.56 -10.67 10.81
N GLU A 12 15.91 -10.78 10.89
CA GLU A 12 16.62 -12.05 10.70
C GLU A 12 16.20 -13.11 11.73
N ARG A 13 16.19 -12.74 13.01
CA ARG A 13 15.76 -13.64 14.09
C ARG A 13 14.32 -14.13 13.91
N TYR A 14 13.45 -13.25 13.39
CA TYR A 14 12.06 -13.58 13.17
C TYR A 14 11.89 -14.49 11.94
N ALA A 15 12.67 -14.27 10.87
CA ALA A 15 12.66 -15.11 9.68
C ALA A 15 13.03 -16.57 10.03
N ILE A 16 14.09 -16.78 10.83
CA ILE A 16 14.50 -18.10 11.31
C ILE A 16 13.39 -18.81 12.12
N ARG A 17 12.66 -18.04 12.96
CA ARG A 17 11.55 -18.59 13.75
C ARG A 17 10.32 -18.93 12.91
N LEU A 18 10.04 -18.17 11.85
CA LEU A 18 8.90 -18.41 10.97
C LEU A 18 9.06 -19.65 10.11
N GLU A 19 10.29 -20.05 9.77
CA GLU A 19 10.57 -21.30 9.06
C GLU A 19 10.25 -22.53 9.93
N ALA A 20 10.27 -22.38 11.25
CA ALA A 20 10.00 -23.42 12.22
C ALA A 20 8.53 -23.51 12.71
N ALA A 21 7.67 -22.56 12.32
CA ALA A 21 6.29 -22.45 12.81
C ALA A 21 5.29 -22.52 11.64
N ASP A 22 4.00 -22.72 11.99
CA ASP A 22 2.84 -22.75 11.06
C ASP A 22 2.63 -21.39 10.37
N GLY A 23 3.59 -21.02 9.49
CA GLY A 23 3.69 -19.71 8.86
C GLY A 23 2.49 -19.34 7.97
N LEU A 24 1.67 -20.31 7.55
CA LEU A 24 0.49 -20.08 6.71
C LEU A 24 -0.66 -19.42 7.46
N LEU A 25 -0.98 -19.88 8.68
CA LEU A 25 -2.04 -19.30 9.50
C LEU A 25 -1.68 -17.89 9.94
N LEU A 26 -0.43 -17.68 10.35
CA LEU A 26 0.05 -16.36 10.75
C LEU A 26 0.05 -15.36 9.58
N ARG A 27 0.42 -15.80 8.38
CA ARG A 27 0.37 -14.97 7.17
C ARG A 27 -1.06 -14.57 6.81
N LYS A 28 -2.04 -15.51 6.89
CA LYS A 28 -3.46 -15.21 6.67
C LYS A 28 -3.96 -14.18 7.69
N ALA A 29 -3.71 -14.40 8.98
CA ALA A 29 -4.15 -13.51 10.05
C ALA A 29 -3.55 -12.10 9.90
N ASN A 30 -2.25 -12.00 9.67
CA ASN A 30 -1.57 -10.70 9.46
C ASN A 30 -2.11 -9.97 8.22
N ARG A 31 -2.40 -10.71 7.15
CA ARG A 31 -2.98 -10.14 5.94
C ARG A 31 -4.38 -9.56 6.19
N ILE A 32 -5.24 -10.27 6.91
CA ILE A 32 -6.57 -9.80 7.29
C ILE A 32 -6.45 -8.51 8.10
N LYS A 33 -5.61 -8.49 9.14
CA LYS A 33 -5.35 -7.29 9.95
C LYS A 33 -4.85 -6.11 9.12
N THR A 34 -3.92 -6.34 8.21
CA THR A 34 -3.37 -5.29 7.34
C THR A 34 -4.45 -4.69 6.43
N ILE A 35 -5.27 -5.53 5.80
CA ILE A 35 -6.38 -5.08 4.94
C ILE A 35 -7.39 -4.30 5.77
N HIS A 36 -7.88 -4.89 6.86
CA HIS A 36 -8.84 -4.25 7.75
C HIS A 36 -8.35 -2.89 8.25
N SER A 37 -7.15 -2.83 8.85
CA SER A 37 -6.61 -1.59 9.40
C SER A 37 -6.39 -0.51 8.32
N SER A 38 -5.90 -0.90 7.14
CA SER A 38 -5.70 0.04 6.04
C SER A 38 -7.02 0.63 5.53
N LEU A 39 -8.08 -0.16 5.46
CA LEU A 39 -9.41 0.30 5.05
C LEU A 39 -10.11 1.10 6.15
N ALA A 40 -9.93 0.73 7.41
CA ALA A 40 -10.49 1.47 8.55
C ALA A 40 -9.95 2.92 8.63
N ILE A 41 -8.69 3.14 8.31
CA ILE A 41 -8.09 4.50 8.18
C ILE A 41 -8.84 5.34 7.14
N GLU A 42 -9.32 4.72 6.06
CA GLU A 42 -10.09 5.38 4.99
C GLU A 42 -11.59 5.46 5.30
N GLY A 43 -12.01 5.06 6.50
CA GLY A 43 -13.40 5.17 6.95
C GLY A 43 -14.29 3.96 6.67
N ASN A 44 -13.75 2.85 6.16
CA ASN A 44 -14.47 1.59 6.03
C ASN A 44 -14.80 1.03 7.43
N LYS A 45 -16.04 0.62 7.65
CA LYS A 45 -16.54 0.23 8.98
C LYS A 45 -16.71 -1.27 9.16
N LEU A 46 -16.31 -2.09 8.17
CA LEU A 46 -16.38 -3.54 8.32
C LEU A 46 -15.44 -4.00 9.43
N THR A 47 -15.89 -4.94 10.22
CA THR A 47 -15.09 -5.58 11.26
C THR A 47 -14.06 -6.55 10.66
N GLU A 48 -13.01 -6.90 11.42
CA GLU A 48 -12.03 -7.91 11.01
C GLU A 48 -12.69 -9.27 10.70
N GLY A 49 -13.76 -9.63 11.43
CA GLY A 49 -14.57 -10.82 11.17
C GLY A 49 -15.26 -10.77 9.80
N GLN A 50 -15.90 -9.64 9.46
CA GLN A 50 -16.53 -9.45 8.15
C GLN A 50 -15.52 -9.45 7.00
N VAL A 51 -14.32 -8.86 7.20
CA VAL A 51 -13.22 -8.95 6.23
C VAL A 51 -12.79 -10.41 6.02
N THR A 52 -12.73 -11.18 7.11
CA THR A 52 -12.43 -12.62 7.07
C THR A 52 -13.51 -13.38 6.30
N ASP A 53 -14.76 -13.12 6.57
CA ASP A 53 -15.89 -13.78 5.88
C ASP A 53 -15.89 -13.48 4.37
N ILE A 54 -15.60 -12.23 3.97
CA ILE A 54 -15.44 -11.86 2.55
C ILE A 54 -14.25 -12.61 1.93
N LEU A 55 -13.12 -12.70 2.62
CA LEU A 55 -11.94 -13.44 2.16
C LEU A 55 -12.24 -14.93 1.96
N ASP A 56 -13.06 -15.51 2.84
CA ASP A 56 -13.49 -16.90 2.80
C ASP A 56 -14.69 -17.15 1.85
N GLY A 57 -15.13 -16.12 1.11
CA GLY A 57 -16.21 -16.22 0.13
C GLY A 57 -17.63 -16.26 0.71
N LYS A 58 -17.78 -15.95 1.99
CA LYS A 58 -19.08 -15.91 2.65
C LYS A 58 -19.82 -14.59 2.37
N ALA A 59 -21.15 -14.64 2.46
CA ALA A 59 -21.98 -13.45 2.32
C ALA A 59 -21.87 -12.55 3.57
N VAL A 60 -21.71 -11.25 3.34
CA VAL A 60 -21.70 -10.23 4.40
C VAL A 60 -22.74 -9.17 4.08
N VAL A 61 -23.51 -8.77 5.08
CA VAL A 61 -24.48 -7.66 4.97
C VAL A 61 -23.81 -6.38 5.43
N ALA A 62 -23.53 -5.49 4.47
CA ALA A 62 -22.90 -4.18 4.69
C ALA A 62 -23.12 -3.29 3.45
N PRO A 63 -22.77 -1.99 3.48
CA PRO A 63 -22.83 -1.13 2.30
C PRO A 63 -22.02 -1.71 1.15
N ALA A 64 -22.60 -1.73 -0.05
CA ALA A 64 -21.99 -2.36 -1.23
C ALA A 64 -20.60 -1.80 -1.54
N ARG A 65 -20.39 -0.49 -1.34
CA ARG A 65 -19.10 0.17 -1.53
C ARG A 65 -18.04 -0.37 -0.57
N GLU A 66 -18.37 -0.53 0.71
CA GLU A 66 -17.43 -1.04 1.72
C GLU A 66 -17.03 -2.49 1.43
N ILE A 67 -18.00 -3.32 1.01
CA ILE A 67 -17.72 -4.70 0.56
C ILE A 67 -16.80 -4.69 -0.67
N GLN A 68 -17.05 -3.79 -1.63
CA GLN A 68 -16.23 -3.68 -2.82
C GLN A 68 -14.79 -3.26 -2.50
N GLU A 69 -14.61 -2.32 -1.57
CA GLU A 69 -13.29 -1.91 -1.08
C GLU A 69 -12.50 -3.07 -0.48
N VAL A 70 -13.14 -3.91 0.32
CA VAL A 70 -12.50 -5.11 0.89
C VAL A 70 -12.12 -6.10 -0.21
N LYS A 71 -13.03 -6.41 -1.14
CA LYS A 71 -12.75 -7.30 -2.28
C LYS A 71 -11.58 -6.81 -3.12
N ASN A 72 -11.54 -5.52 -3.40
CA ASN A 72 -10.46 -4.89 -4.14
C ASN A 72 -9.12 -4.96 -3.40
N ALA A 73 -9.12 -4.69 -2.09
CA ALA A 73 -7.92 -4.81 -1.28
C ALA A 73 -7.41 -6.26 -1.26
N ILE A 74 -8.29 -7.25 -1.07
CA ILE A 74 -7.93 -8.67 -1.15
C ILE A 74 -7.30 -8.99 -2.52
N ALA A 75 -7.90 -8.52 -3.62
CA ALA A 75 -7.40 -8.74 -4.97
C ALA A 75 -6.03 -8.07 -5.20
N ALA A 76 -5.86 -6.83 -4.73
CA ALA A 76 -4.58 -6.11 -4.83
C ALA A 76 -3.46 -6.81 -4.04
N TYR A 77 -3.75 -7.27 -2.82
CA TYR A 77 -2.80 -8.05 -2.04
C TYR A 77 -2.52 -9.45 -2.63
N ASN A 78 -3.42 -10.01 -3.46
CA ASN A 78 -3.15 -11.23 -4.22
C ASN A 78 -2.10 -11.03 -5.31
N LEU A 79 -1.95 -9.81 -5.83
CA LEU A 79 -0.91 -9.48 -6.80
C LEU A 79 0.49 -9.42 -6.17
N TYR A 80 0.58 -9.25 -4.85
CA TYR A 80 1.82 -9.01 -4.10
C TYR A 80 3.01 -9.88 -4.53
N PRO A 81 2.88 -11.21 -4.71
CA PRO A 81 4.01 -12.07 -5.10
C PRO A 81 4.55 -11.78 -6.51
N THR A 82 3.74 -11.19 -7.39
CA THR A 82 4.05 -10.96 -8.80
C THR A 82 4.49 -9.55 -9.11
N LEU A 83 4.39 -8.63 -8.14
CA LEU A 83 4.70 -7.21 -8.33
C LEU A 83 6.21 -6.97 -8.24
N ASN A 84 6.70 -6.14 -9.15
CA ASN A 84 8.03 -5.54 -9.05
C ASN A 84 7.93 -4.20 -8.30
N PRO A 85 8.51 -4.06 -7.09
CA PRO A 85 8.42 -2.84 -6.29
C PRO A 85 9.07 -1.62 -6.94
N PHE A 86 9.90 -1.83 -7.98
CA PHE A 86 10.62 -0.79 -8.71
C PHE A 86 10.01 -0.49 -10.08
N ALA A 87 8.79 -0.94 -10.36
CA ALA A 87 8.12 -0.74 -11.63
C ALA A 87 6.85 0.10 -11.49
N VAL A 88 6.85 1.31 -12.07
CA VAL A 88 5.68 2.21 -12.07
C VAL A 88 4.44 1.56 -12.69
N LYS A 89 4.61 0.73 -13.73
CA LYS A 89 3.50 -0.02 -14.34
C LYS A 89 2.76 -0.91 -13.34
N ASP A 90 3.50 -1.50 -12.39
CA ASP A 90 2.93 -2.38 -11.38
C ASP A 90 2.22 -1.57 -10.28
N LEU A 91 2.71 -0.35 -9.97
CA LEU A 91 1.99 0.61 -9.12
C LEU A 91 0.62 0.95 -9.75
N LEU A 92 0.60 1.34 -11.01
CA LEU A 92 -0.62 1.68 -11.73
C LEU A 92 -1.59 0.49 -11.83
N ARG A 93 -1.08 -0.69 -12.16
CA ARG A 93 -1.87 -1.93 -12.20
C ARG A 93 -2.50 -2.23 -10.84
N THR A 94 -1.74 -2.11 -9.78
CA THR A 94 -2.22 -2.40 -8.42
C THR A 94 -3.27 -1.38 -7.98
N HIS A 95 -3.05 -0.10 -8.27
CA HIS A 95 -4.05 0.95 -8.05
C HIS A 95 -5.34 0.68 -8.84
N GLY A 96 -5.20 0.23 -10.10
CA GLY A 96 -6.34 -0.15 -10.93
C GLY A 96 -7.21 -1.21 -10.27
N VAL A 97 -6.61 -2.26 -9.71
CA VAL A 97 -7.31 -3.31 -8.97
C VAL A 97 -7.86 -2.78 -7.64
N MET A 98 -7.08 -2.01 -6.89
CA MET A 98 -7.47 -1.47 -5.58
C MET A 98 -8.69 -0.56 -5.65
N MET A 99 -8.86 0.16 -6.76
CA MET A 99 -9.89 1.18 -6.94
C MET A 99 -10.97 0.79 -7.95
N GLN A 100 -10.99 -0.46 -8.41
CA GLN A 100 -11.96 -0.95 -9.40
C GLN A 100 -13.40 -0.80 -8.90
N GLY A 101 -14.26 -0.16 -9.70
CA GLY A 101 -15.67 0.09 -9.36
C GLY A 101 -15.86 1.14 -8.24
N ILE A 102 -14.79 1.82 -7.82
CA ILE A 102 -14.80 2.92 -6.83
C ILE A 102 -14.48 4.24 -7.51
N LEU A 103 -13.55 4.23 -8.47
CA LEU A 103 -13.19 5.35 -9.33
C LEU A 103 -13.61 5.09 -10.78
N ASP A 104 -13.85 6.17 -11.52
CA ASP A 104 -14.15 6.09 -12.96
C ASP A 104 -12.92 5.71 -13.80
N ASN A 105 -11.73 6.15 -13.39
CA ASN A 105 -10.48 5.90 -14.11
C ASN A 105 -9.38 5.35 -13.18
N PRO A 106 -9.53 4.11 -12.66
CA PRO A 106 -8.54 3.52 -11.78
C PRO A 106 -7.28 3.10 -12.55
N GLY A 107 -6.12 3.12 -11.89
CA GLY A 107 -4.86 2.74 -12.53
C GLY A 107 -4.19 3.83 -13.35
N HIS A 108 -4.66 5.06 -13.26
CA HIS A 108 -4.09 6.22 -13.95
C HIS A 108 -3.72 7.31 -12.95
N PHE A 109 -2.68 8.07 -13.26
CA PHE A 109 -2.36 9.26 -12.51
C PHE A 109 -3.49 10.28 -12.66
N ARG A 110 -3.64 11.12 -11.63
CA ARG A 110 -4.64 12.19 -11.63
C ARG A 110 -4.38 13.22 -12.73
N SER A 111 -5.44 13.75 -13.25
CA SER A 111 -5.43 14.89 -14.19
C SER A 111 -5.83 16.21 -13.52
N GLY A 112 -6.40 16.14 -12.31
CA GLY A 112 -6.83 17.29 -11.52
C GLY A 112 -5.86 17.63 -10.38
N ASN A 113 -5.98 18.85 -9.87
CA ASN A 113 -5.32 19.26 -8.64
C ASN A 113 -5.98 18.58 -7.45
N VAL A 114 -5.18 18.19 -6.48
CA VAL A 114 -5.63 17.61 -5.21
C VAL A 114 -4.87 18.24 -4.06
N GLY A 115 -5.48 18.25 -2.89
CA GLY A 115 -4.85 18.70 -1.65
C GLY A 115 -5.31 17.86 -0.47
N VAL A 116 -4.54 17.91 0.60
CA VAL A 116 -4.90 17.33 1.88
C VAL A 116 -5.45 18.45 2.75
N PHE A 117 -6.64 18.25 3.30
CA PHE A 117 -7.34 19.27 4.08
C PHE A 117 -7.57 18.78 5.51
N GLU A 118 -7.46 19.68 6.45
CA GLU A 118 -7.90 19.52 7.83
C GLU A 118 -9.05 20.52 8.05
N GLY A 119 -10.29 20.04 7.99
CA GLY A 119 -11.46 20.90 7.87
C GLY A 119 -11.41 21.75 6.59
N GLU A 120 -11.47 23.07 6.72
CA GLU A 120 -11.37 24.02 5.59
C GLU A 120 -9.91 24.41 5.27
N ARG A 121 -8.96 24.07 6.12
CA ARG A 121 -7.55 24.43 5.94
C ARG A 121 -6.84 23.45 5.02
N CYS A 122 -6.31 23.93 3.90
CA CYS A 122 -5.38 23.15 3.09
C CYS A 122 -4.05 23.06 3.82
N ILE A 123 -3.67 21.84 4.26
CA ILE A 123 -2.40 21.57 4.94
C ILE A 123 -1.31 21.15 3.97
N HIS A 124 -1.69 20.59 2.82
CA HIS A 124 -0.77 20.24 1.75
C HIS A 124 -1.46 20.37 0.39
N LEU A 125 -0.87 21.16 -0.51
CA LEU A 125 -1.25 21.20 -1.91
C LEU A 125 -0.28 20.30 -2.71
N ALA A 126 -0.80 19.25 -3.28
CA ALA A 126 0.00 18.33 -4.07
C ALA A 126 0.56 19.02 -5.34
N PRO A 127 1.70 18.55 -5.88
CA PRO A 127 2.27 19.08 -7.11
C PRO A 127 1.27 19.13 -8.27
N PRO A 128 1.44 20.03 -9.26
CA PRO A 128 0.59 20.06 -10.45
C PRO A 128 0.52 18.70 -11.15
N PRO A 129 -0.66 18.29 -11.68
CA PRO A 129 -0.86 16.94 -12.22
C PRO A 129 0.08 16.60 -13.37
N GLN A 130 0.48 17.56 -14.19
CA GLN A 130 1.43 17.36 -15.28
C GLN A 130 2.84 16.93 -14.81
N ASN A 131 3.21 17.22 -13.56
CA ASN A 131 4.50 16.84 -12.99
C ASN A 131 4.47 15.44 -12.36
N VAL A 132 3.29 14.89 -12.07
CA VAL A 132 3.15 13.62 -11.36
C VAL A 132 3.87 12.47 -12.05
N PRO A 133 3.76 12.25 -13.38
CA PRO A 133 4.45 11.16 -14.04
C PRO A 133 5.97 11.24 -13.88
N THR A 134 6.56 12.45 -14.02
CA THR A 134 8.00 12.65 -13.86
C THR A 134 8.43 12.39 -12.43
N LEU A 135 7.75 13.00 -11.44
CA LEU A 135 8.07 12.86 -10.02
C LEU A 135 8.00 11.39 -9.57
N ILE A 136 6.99 10.64 -10.02
CA ILE A 136 6.88 9.21 -9.69
C ILE A 136 7.98 8.39 -10.38
N ASN A 137 8.30 8.64 -11.64
CA ASN A 137 9.40 7.95 -12.30
C ASN A 137 10.74 8.22 -11.61
N ASP A 138 11.03 9.48 -11.27
CA ASP A 138 12.26 9.87 -10.55
C ASP A 138 12.35 9.19 -9.18
N LEU A 139 11.24 9.14 -8.44
CA LEU A 139 11.16 8.44 -7.16
C LEU A 139 11.45 6.94 -7.30
N PHE A 140 10.87 6.29 -8.32
CA PHE A 140 11.10 4.85 -8.56
C PHE A 140 12.54 4.56 -8.98
N GLU A 141 13.15 5.41 -9.80
CA GLU A 141 14.57 5.29 -10.16
C GLU A 141 15.46 5.52 -8.93
N TRP A 142 15.12 6.49 -8.08
CA TRP A 142 15.86 6.73 -6.85
C TRP A 142 15.76 5.53 -5.89
N VAL A 143 14.56 5.04 -5.59
CA VAL A 143 14.41 3.92 -4.65
C VAL A 143 15.10 2.64 -5.12
N LYS A 144 15.22 2.46 -6.44
CA LYS A 144 15.94 1.34 -7.05
C LYS A 144 17.46 1.47 -6.92
N LYS A 145 18.01 2.68 -7.12
CA LYS A 145 19.45 2.92 -7.28
C LYS A 145 20.15 3.48 -6.05
N ALA A 146 19.40 4.08 -5.11
CA ALA A 146 20.00 4.74 -3.96
C ALA A 146 20.84 3.76 -3.12
N PRO A 147 22.01 4.20 -2.64
CA PRO A 147 22.90 3.37 -1.82
C PRO A 147 22.40 3.21 -0.39
N ASP A 148 21.37 3.96 -0.01
CA ASP A 148 20.82 3.96 1.33
C ASP A 148 20.20 2.62 1.70
N HIS A 149 20.21 2.31 2.99
CA HIS A 149 19.59 1.09 3.49
C HIS A 149 18.10 1.02 3.11
N ILE A 150 17.60 -0.17 2.74
CA ILE A 150 16.25 -0.36 2.21
C ILE A 150 15.15 0.15 3.17
N LEU A 151 15.34 0.08 4.49
CA LEU A 151 14.43 0.67 5.48
C LEU A 151 14.29 2.17 5.28
N ILE A 152 15.40 2.87 5.05
CA ILE A 152 15.40 4.32 4.82
C ILE A 152 14.71 4.63 3.48
N ARG A 153 15.09 3.90 2.42
CA ARG A 153 14.45 4.05 1.10
C ARG A 153 12.93 3.83 1.16
N SER A 154 12.49 2.83 1.90
CA SER A 154 11.07 2.54 2.11
C SER A 154 10.33 3.69 2.83
N CYS A 155 10.94 4.28 3.87
CA CYS A 155 10.35 5.42 4.58
C CYS A 155 10.26 6.67 3.69
N VAL A 156 11.33 6.98 2.97
CA VAL A 156 11.35 8.13 2.03
C VAL A 156 10.34 7.90 0.90
N PHE A 157 10.29 6.69 0.33
CA PHE A 157 9.30 6.35 -0.69
C PHE A 157 7.87 6.57 -0.19
N HIS A 158 7.56 6.11 1.04
CA HIS A 158 6.24 6.34 1.64
C HIS A 158 5.91 7.83 1.73
N TYR A 159 6.83 8.63 2.28
CA TYR A 159 6.67 10.07 2.41
C TYR A 159 6.43 10.74 1.06
N GLU A 160 7.29 10.47 0.07
CA GLU A 160 7.23 11.09 -1.25
C GLU A 160 5.96 10.70 -2.03
N VAL A 161 5.53 9.43 -1.98
CA VAL A 161 4.26 9.03 -2.63
C VAL A 161 3.07 9.75 -2.01
N VAL A 162 3.04 9.88 -0.69
CA VAL A 162 1.96 10.62 -0.01
C VAL A 162 2.03 12.11 -0.34
N PHE A 163 3.24 12.68 -0.45
CA PHE A 163 3.46 14.08 -0.81
C PHE A 163 3.07 14.38 -2.28
N ILE A 164 3.50 13.56 -3.22
CA ILE A 164 3.17 13.68 -4.65
C ILE A 164 1.66 13.48 -4.87
N HIS A 165 1.06 12.61 -4.08
CA HIS A 165 -0.38 12.28 -4.14
C HIS A 165 -0.84 11.93 -5.56
N PRO A 166 -0.29 10.85 -6.16
CA PRO A 166 -0.35 10.64 -7.61
C PRO A 166 -1.74 10.31 -8.17
N PHE A 167 -2.70 9.96 -7.33
CA PHE A 167 -4.03 9.51 -7.74
C PHE A 167 -5.13 10.47 -7.28
N MET A 168 -6.32 10.37 -7.88
CA MET A 168 -7.51 11.13 -7.41
C MET A 168 -8.02 10.61 -6.06
N ASP A 169 -7.89 9.29 -5.80
CA ASP A 169 -8.20 8.62 -4.52
C ASP A 169 -7.33 7.35 -4.41
N GLY A 170 -7.28 6.73 -3.23
CA GLY A 170 -6.50 5.51 -2.98
C GLY A 170 -5.02 5.73 -2.66
N ASN A 171 -4.56 6.99 -2.57
CA ASN A 171 -3.16 7.30 -2.28
C ASN A 171 -2.72 6.74 -0.91
N GLY A 172 -3.55 6.84 0.12
CA GLY A 172 -3.26 6.29 1.44
C GLY A 172 -3.12 4.76 1.41
N ARG A 173 -4.04 4.05 0.75
CA ARG A 173 -4.01 2.58 0.58
C ARG A 173 -2.75 2.13 -0.15
N MET A 174 -2.42 2.79 -1.27
CA MET A 174 -1.19 2.51 -2.03
C MET A 174 0.07 2.87 -1.26
N GLY A 175 0.08 4.04 -0.59
CA GLY A 175 1.20 4.49 0.22
C GLY A 175 1.52 3.57 1.41
N ARG A 176 0.53 2.86 1.96
CA ARG A 176 0.77 1.84 3.00
C ARG A 176 1.17 0.49 2.44
N MET A 177 0.63 0.10 1.28
CA MET A 177 0.94 -1.19 0.67
C MET A 177 2.34 -1.21 0.03
N TRP A 178 2.71 -0.19 -0.72
CA TRP A 178 3.91 -0.21 -1.56
C TRP A 178 5.23 -0.28 -0.78
N PRO A 179 5.42 0.46 0.33
CA PRO A 179 6.61 0.32 1.15
C PRO A 179 6.88 -1.11 1.63
N SER A 180 5.82 -1.89 1.90
CA SER A 180 5.99 -3.28 2.29
C SER A 180 6.52 -4.16 1.15
N LEU A 181 6.20 -3.82 -0.12
CA LEU A 181 6.80 -4.45 -1.29
C LEU A 181 8.29 -4.09 -1.43
N VAL A 182 8.65 -2.83 -1.20
CA VAL A 182 10.05 -2.40 -1.19
C VAL A 182 10.82 -3.15 -0.10
N LEU A 183 10.25 -3.27 1.10
CA LEU A 183 10.86 -3.99 2.22
C LEU A 183 11.00 -5.50 1.98
N ARG A 184 10.18 -6.10 1.11
CA ARG A 184 10.34 -7.51 0.72
C ARG A 184 11.73 -7.79 0.14
N GLU A 185 12.33 -6.81 -0.52
CA GLU A 185 13.67 -6.93 -1.10
C GLU A 185 14.81 -6.92 -0.05
N MET A 186 14.48 -6.78 1.25
CA MET A 186 15.45 -6.99 2.35
C MET A 186 15.81 -8.47 2.52
N ARG A 187 15.01 -9.39 1.99
CA ARG A 187 15.28 -10.83 2.11
C ARG A 187 16.07 -11.28 0.89
N PRO A 188 17.24 -11.89 1.11
CA PRO A 188 17.97 -12.56 0.03
C PRO A 188 17.17 -13.77 -0.52
#